data_853717ea34ad83a638c5656aece28b10
#
_entry.id   853717ea34ad83a638c5656aece28b10
#
_cell.length_a   1.000
_cell.length_b   1.000
_cell.length_c   1.000
_cell.angle_alpha   90.00
_cell.angle_beta   90.00
_cell.angle_gamma   90.00
#
_symmetry.space_group_name_H-M   'P 1'
#
loop_
_entity.id
_entity.type
_entity.pdbx_description
1 polymer ?
#
loop_
_entity_poly.entity_id
_entity_poly.type
_entity_poly.pdbx_seq_one_letter_code
_entity_poly.pdbx_strand_id
1 'polypeptide(L)'
;PQLLILDEPANYLDLLYQKQVFDLIREWVKKPGRAVVSVVHDLSLAKAYGTNAVLMHRGRIISSGSVGEVLSKANLRVAYDMDIYEWMNKMLSQWQ
;
A
#
# COMPACT_ATOMS: atom_id res chain seq x y z
N PRO A 1 -8.32 7.82 -21.81
CA PRO A 1 -7.69 7.56 -20.51
C PRO A 1 -8.63 7.88 -19.35
N GLN A 2 -8.58 7.07 -18.30
CA GLN A 2 -9.36 7.25 -17.08
C GLN A 2 -8.45 7.14 -15.86
N LEU A 3 -8.61 8.06 -14.94
CA LEU A 3 -7.89 8.08 -13.66
C LEU A 3 -8.89 7.97 -12.51
N LEU A 4 -8.74 6.95 -11.68
CA LEU A 4 -9.50 6.79 -10.45
C LEU A 4 -8.64 7.22 -9.27
N ILE A 5 -9.15 8.14 -8.46
CA ILE A 5 -8.46 8.63 -7.26
C ILE A 5 -9.26 8.18 -6.05
N LEU A 6 -8.61 7.43 -5.14
CA LEU A 6 -9.25 6.85 -3.97
C LEU A 6 -8.51 7.28 -2.70
N ASP A 7 -9.26 7.61 -1.67
CA ASP A 7 -8.72 7.94 -0.35
C ASP A 7 -9.14 6.86 0.65
N GLU A 8 -8.19 6.00 1.00
CA GLU A 8 -8.39 4.89 1.94
C GLU A 8 -9.64 4.06 1.63
N PRO A 9 -9.72 3.45 0.42
CA PRO A 9 -10.98 2.84 -0.06
C PRO A 9 -11.46 1.65 0.77
N ALA A 10 -10.60 1.04 1.55
CA ALA A 10 -10.94 -0.10 2.41
C ALA A 10 -10.90 0.23 3.90
N ASN A 11 -10.81 1.53 4.25
CA ASN A 11 -10.78 1.96 5.63
C ASN A 11 -12.09 1.58 6.35
N TYR A 12 -11.97 1.07 7.58
CA TYR A 12 -13.08 0.57 8.41
C TYR A 12 -13.80 -0.68 7.87
N LEU A 13 -13.31 -1.30 6.80
CA LEU A 13 -13.86 -2.57 6.32
C LEU A 13 -13.18 -3.75 7.00
N ASP A 14 -13.90 -4.86 7.16
CA ASP A 14 -13.30 -6.10 7.62
C ASP A 14 -12.42 -6.74 6.53
N LEU A 15 -11.69 -7.79 6.89
CA LEU A 15 -10.69 -8.40 6.00
C LEU A 15 -11.27 -8.90 4.69
N LEU A 16 -12.47 -9.50 4.71
CA LEU A 16 -13.11 -10.00 3.49
C LEU A 16 -13.42 -8.85 2.53
N TYR A 17 -14.02 -7.79 3.04
CA TYR A 17 -14.41 -6.65 2.20
C TYR A 17 -13.19 -5.84 1.73
N GLN A 18 -12.15 -5.74 2.56
CA GLN A 18 -10.87 -5.15 2.11
C GLN A 18 -10.33 -5.90 0.89
N LYS A 19 -10.30 -7.22 0.96
CA LYS A 19 -9.84 -8.06 -0.16
C LYS A 19 -10.70 -7.84 -1.40
N GLN A 20 -12.02 -7.85 -1.25
CA GLN A 20 -12.95 -7.66 -2.36
C GLN A 20 -12.77 -6.30 -3.03
N VAL A 21 -12.63 -5.23 -2.26
CA VAL A 21 -12.43 -3.87 -2.79
C VAL A 21 -11.13 -3.79 -3.58
N PHE A 22 -10.02 -4.28 -3.03
CA PHE A 22 -8.72 -4.21 -3.71
C PHE A 22 -8.65 -5.15 -4.91
N ASP A 23 -9.27 -6.31 -4.87
CA ASP A 23 -9.38 -7.19 -6.03
C ASP A 23 -10.19 -6.52 -7.16
N LEU A 24 -11.25 -5.82 -6.82
CA LEU A 24 -12.06 -5.07 -7.79
C LEU A 24 -11.24 -3.94 -8.44
N ILE A 25 -10.48 -3.20 -7.65
CA ILE A 25 -9.59 -2.13 -8.14
C ILE A 25 -8.54 -2.72 -9.09
N ARG A 26 -7.93 -3.84 -8.71
CA ARG A 26 -6.92 -4.54 -9.52
C ARG A 26 -7.49 -4.94 -10.87
N GLU A 27 -8.69 -5.49 -10.90
CA GLU A 27 -9.35 -5.88 -12.15
C GLU A 27 -9.70 -4.66 -13.02
N TRP A 28 -10.21 -3.60 -12.40
CA TRP A 28 -10.58 -2.39 -13.11
C TRP A 28 -9.39 -1.77 -13.84
N VAL A 29 -8.22 -1.72 -13.19
CA VAL A 29 -7.02 -1.07 -13.74
C VAL A 29 -6.37 -1.85 -14.87
N LYS A 30 -6.73 -3.12 -15.07
CA LYS A 30 -6.16 -3.96 -16.13
C LYS A 30 -6.53 -3.49 -17.54
N LYS A 31 -7.64 -2.78 -17.72
CA LYS A 31 -8.02 -2.27 -19.03
C LYS A 31 -7.09 -1.15 -19.47
N PRO A 32 -6.70 -1.12 -20.78
CA PRO A 32 -5.81 -0.06 -21.28
C PRO A 32 -6.38 1.35 -21.04
N GLY A 33 -5.49 2.28 -20.76
CA GLY A 33 -5.85 3.67 -20.53
C GLY A 33 -6.41 3.96 -19.14
N ARG A 34 -6.38 3.00 -18.23
CA ARG A 34 -6.84 3.18 -16.86
C ARG A 34 -5.67 3.21 -15.88
N ALA A 35 -5.78 4.09 -14.89
CA ALA A 35 -4.82 4.19 -13.79
C ALA A 35 -5.56 4.45 -12.48
N VAL A 36 -4.97 4.03 -11.38
CA VAL A 36 -5.49 4.26 -10.02
C VAL A 36 -4.41 4.90 -9.18
N VAL A 37 -4.78 5.96 -8.48
CA VAL A 37 -3.97 6.54 -7.39
C VAL A 37 -4.78 6.39 -6.11
N SER A 38 -4.20 5.76 -5.09
CA SER A 38 -4.89 5.52 -3.83
C SER A 38 -4.02 5.89 -2.64
N VAL A 39 -4.62 6.57 -1.68
CA VAL A 39 -4.00 6.79 -0.36
C VAL A 39 -4.31 5.55 0.48
N VAL A 40 -3.27 4.89 1.00
CA VAL A 40 -3.39 3.66 1.77
C VAL A 40 -2.48 3.75 2.98
N HIS A 41 -3.02 3.51 4.17
CA HIS A 41 -2.24 3.45 5.41
C HIS A 41 -1.82 2.03 5.78
N ASP A 42 -2.50 1.03 5.28
CA ASP A 42 -2.15 -0.38 5.51
C ASP A 42 -1.00 -0.78 4.58
N LEU A 43 0.18 -0.99 5.16
CA LEU A 43 1.39 -1.33 4.41
C LEU A 43 1.28 -2.68 3.69
N SER A 44 0.56 -3.63 4.27
CA SER A 44 0.36 -4.94 3.66
C SER A 44 -0.46 -4.83 2.38
N LEU A 45 -1.52 -4.02 2.39
CA LEU A 45 -2.31 -3.74 1.19
C LEU A 45 -1.50 -3.00 0.13
N ALA A 46 -0.71 -2.02 0.54
CA ALA A 46 0.16 -1.28 -0.38
C ALA A 46 1.17 -2.21 -1.06
N LYS A 47 1.81 -3.11 -0.31
CA LYS A 47 2.78 -4.05 -0.86
C LYS A 47 2.12 -5.10 -1.77
N ALA A 48 0.93 -5.56 -1.41
CA ALA A 48 0.24 -6.61 -2.16
C ALA A 48 -0.35 -6.12 -3.49
N TYR A 49 -0.88 -4.90 -3.52
CA TYR A 49 -1.63 -4.38 -4.66
C TYR A 49 -0.95 -3.25 -5.41
N GLY A 50 -0.04 -2.51 -4.78
CA GLY A 50 0.64 -1.40 -5.41
C GLY A 50 1.74 -1.83 -6.38
N THR A 51 1.91 -1.08 -7.46
CA THR A 51 3.06 -1.22 -8.37
C THR A 51 4.09 -0.14 -8.13
N ASN A 52 3.63 1.09 -7.99
CA ASN A 52 4.46 2.25 -7.66
C ASN A 52 3.92 2.91 -6.40
N ALA A 53 4.78 3.56 -5.66
CA ALA A 53 4.41 4.21 -4.42
C ALA A 53 5.14 5.54 -4.23
N VAL A 54 4.53 6.39 -3.43
CA VAL A 54 5.15 7.58 -2.87
C VAL A 54 4.99 7.46 -1.35
N LEU A 55 6.10 7.39 -0.64
CA LEU A 55 6.11 7.36 0.82
C LEU A 55 6.31 8.77 1.35
N MET A 56 5.36 9.20 2.17
CA MET A 56 5.38 10.55 2.75
C MET A 56 5.48 10.48 4.27
N HIS A 57 6.16 11.45 4.84
CA HIS A 57 6.28 11.62 6.28
C HIS A 57 6.39 13.10 6.62
N ARG A 58 5.53 13.58 7.51
CA ARG A 58 5.49 14.98 7.96
C ARG A 58 5.46 15.98 6.80
N GLY A 59 4.64 15.70 5.79
CA GLY A 59 4.48 16.56 4.62
C GLY A 59 5.62 16.53 3.61
N ARG A 60 6.58 15.60 3.78
CA ARG A 60 7.70 15.44 2.86
C ARG A 60 7.68 14.09 2.19
N ILE A 61 8.17 14.04 0.96
CA ILE A 61 8.36 12.80 0.23
C ILE A 61 9.68 12.17 0.70
N ILE A 62 9.59 10.96 1.27
CA ILE A 62 10.76 10.17 1.67
C ILE A 62 11.35 9.46 0.44
N SER A 63 10.48 8.85 -0.37
CA SER A 63 10.89 8.07 -1.53
C SER A 63 9.72 7.91 -2.49
N SER A 64 10.05 7.74 -3.78
CA SER A 64 9.06 7.44 -4.81
C SER A 64 9.67 6.47 -5.82
N GLY A 65 8.85 5.61 -6.40
CA GLY A 65 9.28 4.59 -7.36
C GLY A 65 8.50 3.31 -7.21
N SER A 66 9.12 2.17 -7.51
CA SER A 66 8.46 0.87 -7.33
C SER A 66 8.13 0.61 -5.86
N VAL A 67 7.05 -0.11 -5.63
CA VAL A 67 6.60 -0.41 -4.26
C VAL A 67 7.67 -1.14 -3.45
N GLY A 68 8.39 -2.07 -4.06
CA GLY A 68 9.44 -2.82 -3.37
C GLY A 68 10.61 -1.96 -2.93
N GLU A 69 11.01 -0.99 -3.74
CA GLU A 69 12.09 -0.05 -3.41
C GLU A 69 11.65 0.99 -2.38
N VAL A 70 10.44 1.54 -2.55
CA VAL A 70 9.93 2.61 -1.70
C VAL A 70 9.63 2.11 -0.29
N LEU A 71 9.00 0.95 -0.16
CA LEU A 71 8.64 0.35 1.13
C LEU A 71 9.76 -0.57 1.65
N SER A 72 11.01 -0.15 1.49
CA SER A 72 12.17 -0.84 2.03
C SER A 72 12.25 -0.71 3.55
N LYS A 73 13.03 -1.60 4.17
CA LYS A 73 13.29 -1.56 5.61
C LYS A 73 13.80 -0.19 6.05
N ALA A 74 14.78 0.37 5.31
CA ALA A 74 15.39 1.65 5.64
C ALA A 74 14.40 2.81 5.54
N ASN A 75 13.61 2.88 4.46
CA ASN A 75 12.63 3.95 4.27
C ASN A 75 11.52 3.89 5.32
N LEU A 76 11.02 2.69 5.62
CA LEU A 76 9.98 2.53 6.62
C LEU A 76 10.47 2.87 8.01
N ARG A 77 11.76 2.62 8.31
CA ARG A 77 12.34 3.05 9.58
C ARG A 77 12.35 4.58 9.72
N VAL A 78 12.63 5.30 8.65
CA VAL A 78 12.56 6.76 8.64
C VAL A 78 11.13 7.23 8.89
N ALA A 79 10.15 6.64 8.21
CA ALA A 79 8.76 7.08 8.29
C ALA A 79 8.08 6.72 9.62
N TYR A 80 8.40 5.56 10.19
CA TYR A 80 7.69 5.03 11.38
C TYR A 80 8.54 4.98 12.64
N ASP A 81 9.84 5.27 12.55
CA ASP A 81 10.78 5.23 13.68
C ASP A 81 10.78 3.87 14.39
N MET A 82 10.64 2.80 13.62
CA MET A 82 10.70 1.42 14.12
C MET A 82 11.04 0.47 12.96
N ASP A 83 11.47 -0.75 13.29
CA ASP A 83 11.70 -1.80 12.31
C ASP A 83 10.36 -2.45 11.95
N ILE A 84 9.74 -1.95 10.87
CA ILE A 84 8.44 -2.44 10.40
C ILE A 84 8.54 -3.90 9.92
N TYR A 85 9.63 -4.27 9.25
CA TYR A 85 9.80 -5.65 8.76
C TYR A 85 9.86 -6.66 9.91
N GLU A 86 10.58 -6.34 10.97
CA GLU A 86 10.62 -7.18 12.18
C GLU A 86 9.22 -7.31 12.80
N TRP A 87 8.51 -6.21 12.96
CA TRP A 87 7.16 -6.20 13.51
C TRP A 87 6.20 -7.06 12.67
N MET A 88 6.20 -6.86 11.34
CA MET A 88 5.32 -7.60 10.43
C MET A 88 5.63 -9.09 10.42
N ASN A 89 6.91 -9.47 10.44
CA ASN A 89 7.31 -10.87 10.52
C ASN A 89 6.87 -11.50 11.84
N LYS A 90 6.96 -10.78 12.93
CA LYS A 90 6.47 -11.23 14.24
C LYS A 90 4.97 -11.47 14.21
N MET A 91 4.21 -10.56 13.61
CA MET A 91 2.76 -10.71 13.48
C MET A 91 2.41 -11.89 12.58
N LEU A 92 3.10 -12.02 11.45
CA LEU A 92 2.89 -13.14 10.52
C LEU A 92 3.16 -14.50 11.19
N SER A 93 4.15 -14.58 12.07
CA SER A 93 4.49 -15.82 12.76
C SER A 93 3.34 -16.38 13.60
N GLN A 94 2.37 -15.55 13.98
CA GLN A 94 1.19 -15.99 14.72
C GLN A 94 0.24 -16.85 13.87
N TRP A 95 0.40 -16.82 12.54
CA TRP A 95 -0.48 -17.53 11.60
C TRP A 95 0.20 -18.79 11.00
N GLN A 96 1.37 -19.13 11.46
CA GLN A 96 2.15 -20.27 10.95
C GLN A 96 2.25 -21.42 11.94
#